data_5ede33ebae226edc4ec87dfce93b9048
#
_entry.id   5ede33ebae226edc4ec87dfce93b9048
#
_cell.length_a   1.000
_cell.length_b   1.000
_cell.length_c   1.000
_cell.angle_alpha   90.00
_cell.angle_beta   90.00
_cell.angle_gamma   90.00
#
_symmetry.space_group_name_H-M   'P 1'
#
loop_
_entity.id
_entity.type
_entity.pdbx_description
1 polymer ?
#
loop_
_entity_poly.entity_id
_entity_poly.type
_entity_poly.pdbx_seq_one_letter_code
_entity_poly.pdbx_strand_id
1 'polypeptide(L)'
;MPVYVVLTKLRPAARKIIDQNPNRFAEVDAQVKKLGARVLHQYVTLGEYDVVTIIDAPSNDAVASIGAEISTLGTLAMETFPAVEMDRFEKLLKIEPYRTEPHRWQTSAWARIVRRAGRPFVIDRYVKRYCRPFNVGGREQLRDFRGGAIVIANHSSHFDTPVALSTLPSRISNRTLVAAAADKFYAVRRKRTWWYSLFMNTFPVHRGGGTKQLEYPLSLLKRGWSILIYPEGGRSKSGQVQKFKHGVTIMAMQAKVPVIPIYVEGLRDVMPKGQRTPRPAPVSARIGAPVSLDGVESVPEGTALLENAMRALAGMPPHRAAAPAAADTAMEPAGGGS
;
A
#
# COMPACT_ATOMS: atom_id res chain seq x y z
N MET A 1 -18.73 15.60 20.88
CA MET A 1 -19.45 14.33 20.76
C MET A 1 -19.59 14.03 19.27
N PRO A 2 -19.74 12.79 18.82
CA PRO A 2 -20.05 12.49 17.43
C PRO A 2 -21.39 13.10 17.01
N VAL A 3 -21.44 13.61 15.76
CA VAL A 3 -22.63 14.23 15.18
C VAL A 3 -23.34 13.23 14.28
N TYR A 4 -24.65 13.25 14.27
CA TYR A 4 -25.48 12.39 13.43
C TYR A 4 -26.56 13.21 12.75
N VAL A 5 -26.89 12.83 11.51
CA VAL A 5 -28.05 13.35 10.77
C VAL A 5 -29.14 12.28 10.81
N VAL A 6 -30.29 12.67 11.34
CA VAL A 6 -31.49 11.82 11.41
C VAL A 6 -32.50 12.32 10.40
N LEU A 7 -32.83 11.50 9.43
CA LEU A 7 -33.87 11.74 8.45
C LEU A 7 -35.15 11.06 8.91
N THR A 8 -36.23 11.80 9.04
CA THR A 8 -37.48 11.30 9.58
C THR A 8 -38.60 11.43 8.54
N LYS A 9 -39.35 10.33 8.36
CA LYS A 9 -40.59 10.28 7.57
C LYS A 9 -41.76 10.11 8.51
N LEU A 10 -42.75 10.95 8.38
CA LEU A 10 -44.02 10.88 9.13
C LEU A 10 -44.94 9.83 8.47
N ARG A 11 -45.28 8.77 9.19
CA ARG A 11 -46.30 7.84 8.70
C ARG A 11 -47.68 8.50 8.71
N PRO A 12 -48.66 8.05 7.89
CA PRO A 12 -49.98 8.67 7.81
C PRO A 12 -50.68 8.83 9.19
N ALA A 13 -50.46 7.87 10.09
CA ALA A 13 -50.98 7.91 11.46
C ALA A 13 -50.35 9.05 12.29
N ALA A 14 -49.10 9.42 12.02
CA ALA A 14 -48.39 10.47 12.76
C ALA A 14 -48.98 11.88 12.49
N ARG A 15 -49.44 12.14 11.27
CA ARG A 15 -50.05 13.43 10.91
C ARG A 15 -51.27 13.72 11.79
N LYS A 16 -52.17 12.74 12.01
CA LYS A 16 -53.33 12.91 12.90
C LYS A 16 -52.93 13.20 14.35
N ILE A 17 -51.85 12.57 14.83
CA ILE A 17 -51.34 12.75 16.20
C ILE A 17 -50.71 14.11 16.38
N ILE A 18 -49.98 14.61 15.39
CA ILE A 18 -49.35 15.94 15.41
C ILE A 18 -50.42 17.06 15.39
N ASP A 19 -51.47 16.88 14.58
CA ASP A 19 -52.61 17.80 14.55
C ASP A 19 -53.30 17.88 15.93
N GLN A 20 -53.34 16.77 16.66
CA GLN A 20 -53.96 16.71 18.02
C GLN A 20 -53.01 17.13 19.14
N ASN A 21 -51.69 17.01 18.94
CA ASN A 21 -50.65 17.38 19.91
C ASN A 21 -49.45 18.01 19.21
N PRO A 22 -49.47 19.37 19.01
CA PRO A 22 -48.36 20.09 18.41
C PRO A 22 -47.03 19.98 19.16
N ASN A 23 -47.08 19.64 20.46
CA ASN A 23 -45.88 19.49 21.28
C ASN A 23 -45.16 18.15 21.14
N ARG A 24 -45.61 17.29 20.23
CA ARG A 24 -45.04 15.93 20.01
C ARG A 24 -43.53 15.97 19.72
N PHE A 25 -43.05 16.92 18.95
CA PHE A 25 -41.60 17.04 18.66
C PHE A 25 -40.82 17.42 19.95
N ALA A 26 -41.34 18.26 20.81
CA ALA A 26 -40.72 18.58 22.08
C ALA A 26 -40.63 17.37 23.02
N GLU A 27 -41.60 16.44 22.98
CA GLU A 27 -41.57 15.20 23.73
C GLU A 27 -40.45 14.29 23.21
N VAL A 28 -40.31 14.18 21.90
CA VAL A 28 -39.21 13.40 21.26
C VAL A 28 -37.83 14.00 21.63
N ASP A 29 -37.69 15.30 21.57
CA ASP A 29 -36.46 16.00 21.99
C ASP A 29 -36.12 15.75 23.46
N ALA A 30 -37.13 15.77 24.35
CA ALA A 30 -36.93 15.45 25.76
C ALA A 30 -36.48 14.01 25.98
N GLN A 31 -36.94 13.07 25.14
CA GLN A 31 -36.54 11.67 25.18
C GLN A 31 -35.13 11.47 24.67
N VAL A 32 -34.76 12.10 23.54
CA VAL A 32 -33.40 12.16 23.01
C VAL A 32 -32.43 12.66 24.09
N LYS A 33 -32.81 13.72 24.82
CA LYS A 33 -32.03 14.28 25.91
C LYS A 33 -31.86 13.33 27.10
N LYS A 34 -32.91 12.61 27.49
CA LYS A 34 -32.83 11.58 28.56
C LYS A 34 -31.85 10.46 28.21
N LEU A 35 -31.70 10.10 26.95
CA LEU A 35 -30.76 9.08 26.45
C LEU A 35 -29.33 9.62 26.23
N GLY A 36 -29.05 10.82 26.71
CA GLY A 36 -27.70 11.40 26.71
C GLY A 36 -27.28 12.06 25.40
N ALA A 37 -28.20 12.24 24.46
CA ALA A 37 -27.96 12.98 23.22
C ALA A 37 -28.56 14.38 23.29
N ARG A 38 -28.13 15.26 22.38
CA ARG A 38 -28.60 16.63 22.30
C ARG A 38 -28.97 16.98 20.86
N VAL A 39 -30.17 17.50 20.66
CA VAL A 39 -30.58 18.07 19.38
C VAL A 39 -29.84 19.40 19.16
N LEU A 40 -29.12 19.50 18.05
CA LEU A 40 -28.39 20.69 17.65
C LEU A 40 -29.23 21.58 16.74
N HIS A 41 -29.83 20.95 15.70
CA HIS A 41 -30.66 21.65 14.72
C HIS A 41 -31.80 20.75 14.26
N GLN A 42 -32.93 21.34 13.90
CA GLN A 42 -34.07 20.66 13.37
C GLN A 42 -34.69 21.46 12.22
N TYR A 43 -35.02 20.81 11.13
CA TYR A 43 -35.60 21.43 9.93
C TYR A 43 -36.77 20.61 9.43
N VAL A 44 -37.86 21.25 9.09
CA VAL A 44 -38.92 20.63 8.27
C VAL A 44 -38.51 20.74 6.81
N THR A 45 -38.65 19.66 6.05
CA THR A 45 -38.18 19.59 4.66
C THR A 45 -39.34 19.31 3.71
N LEU A 46 -39.18 19.76 2.48
CA LEU A 46 -40.13 19.51 1.38
C LEU A 46 -39.49 18.44 0.47
N GLY A 47 -39.87 17.20 0.61
CA GLY A 47 -39.29 16.11 -0.17
C GLY A 47 -39.62 14.74 0.36
N GLU A 48 -38.70 13.80 0.16
CA GLU A 48 -38.91 12.40 0.58
C GLU A 48 -39.00 12.24 2.11
N TYR A 49 -38.26 13.05 2.86
CA TYR A 49 -38.26 13.09 4.31
C TYR A 49 -38.97 14.37 4.78
N ASP A 50 -39.73 14.26 5.86
CA ASP A 50 -40.49 15.37 6.40
C ASP A 50 -39.68 16.23 7.39
N VAL A 51 -38.71 15.60 8.11
CA VAL A 51 -37.89 16.30 9.10
C VAL A 51 -36.43 15.81 9.01
N VAL A 52 -35.50 16.77 9.08
CA VAL A 52 -34.06 16.53 9.25
C VAL A 52 -33.65 17.04 10.62
N THR A 53 -33.11 16.15 11.46
CA THR A 53 -32.62 16.49 12.80
C THR A 53 -31.12 16.23 12.87
N ILE A 54 -30.35 17.19 13.37
CA ILE A 54 -28.93 17.05 13.65
C ILE A 54 -28.77 16.90 15.15
N ILE A 55 -28.16 15.80 15.58
CA ILE A 55 -27.95 15.49 16.99
C ILE A 55 -26.46 15.25 17.29
N ASP A 56 -26.01 15.57 18.49
CA ASP A 56 -24.78 14.99 19.04
C ASP A 56 -25.13 13.90 20.07
N ALA A 57 -24.34 12.82 20.06
CA ALA A 57 -24.56 11.69 20.95
C ALA A 57 -23.22 11.08 21.37
N PRO A 58 -23.14 10.39 22.54
CA PRO A 58 -21.88 9.86 23.06
C PRO A 58 -21.31 8.71 22.22
N SER A 59 -22.16 7.87 21.62
CA SER A 59 -21.74 6.69 20.83
C SER A 59 -22.81 6.27 19.83
N ASN A 60 -22.41 5.40 18.88
CA ASN A 60 -23.33 4.74 17.96
C ASN A 60 -24.40 3.92 18.70
N ASP A 61 -24.03 3.27 19.81
CA ASP A 61 -24.95 2.46 20.59
C ASP A 61 -26.07 3.32 21.23
N ALA A 62 -25.72 4.51 21.72
CA ALA A 62 -26.68 5.46 22.23
C ALA A 62 -27.67 5.91 21.14
N VAL A 63 -27.18 6.16 19.93
CA VAL A 63 -28.02 6.54 18.79
C VAL A 63 -28.92 5.39 18.35
N ALA A 64 -28.40 4.17 18.32
CA ALA A 64 -29.19 2.99 18.00
C ALA A 64 -30.35 2.78 19.04
N SER A 65 -30.07 2.99 20.33
CA SER A 65 -31.07 2.92 21.39
C SER A 65 -32.15 3.98 21.23
N ILE A 66 -31.76 5.23 20.91
CA ILE A 66 -32.70 6.33 20.59
C ILE A 66 -33.60 5.94 19.41
N GLY A 67 -33.01 5.43 18.33
CA GLY A 67 -33.74 4.98 17.15
C GLY A 67 -34.74 3.87 17.46
N ALA A 68 -34.34 2.86 18.24
CA ALA A 68 -35.20 1.78 18.67
C ALA A 68 -36.37 2.29 19.49
N GLU A 69 -36.12 3.13 20.50
CA GLU A 69 -37.14 3.62 21.41
C GLU A 69 -38.16 4.51 20.69
N ILE A 70 -37.73 5.42 19.81
CA ILE A 70 -38.64 6.27 19.04
C ILE A 70 -39.43 5.43 18.02
N SER A 71 -38.84 4.39 17.45
CA SER A 71 -39.52 3.46 16.52
C SER A 71 -40.65 2.69 17.17
N THR A 72 -40.58 2.40 18.47
CA THR A 72 -41.67 1.72 19.20
C THR A 72 -42.96 2.56 19.27
N LEU A 73 -42.86 3.87 19.11
CA LEU A 73 -44.02 4.77 19.04
C LEU A 73 -44.83 4.62 17.73
N GLY A 74 -44.34 3.84 16.77
CA GLY A 74 -45.07 3.43 15.55
C GLY A 74 -45.37 4.54 14.52
N THR A 75 -45.05 5.79 14.85
CA THR A 75 -45.48 6.97 14.10
C THR A 75 -44.41 7.53 13.16
N LEU A 76 -43.11 7.23 13.41
CA LEU A 76 -41.98 7.77 12.69
C LEU A 76 -41.17 6.63 12.03
N ALA A 77 -40.73 6.85 10.80
CA ALA A 77 -39.68 6.07 10.17
C ALA A 77 -38.42 6.93 10.11
N MET A 78 -37.30 6.42 10.65
CA MET A 78 -36.09 7.19 10.76
C MET A 78 -34.91 6.45 10.15
N GLU A 79 -34.05 7.20 9.47
CA GLU A 79 -32.74 6.77 9.00
C GLU A 79 -31.68 7.66 9.67
N THR A 80 -30.65 7.05 10.22
CA THR A 80 -29.63 7.78 10.97
C THR A 80 -28.26 7.55 10.36
N PHE A 81 -27.57 8.64 10.06
CA PHE A 81 -26.25 8.64 9.44
C PHE A 81 -25.25 9.30 10.38
N PRO A 82 -24.09 8.67 10.67
CA PRO A 82 -23.00 9.37 11.32
C PRO A 82 -22.48 10.49 10.39
N ALA A 83 -22.29 11.68 10.95
CA ALA A 83 -21.85 12.85 10.22
C ALA A 83 -20.52 13.37 10.73
N VAL A 84 -19.72 13.93 9.85
CA VAL A 84 -18.47 14.63 10.17
C VAL A 84 -18.59 16.06 9.64
N GLU A 85 -18.29 17.03 10.51
CA GLU A 85 -18.26 18.44 10.11
C GLU A 85 -17.27 18.65 8.95
N MET A 86 -17.62 19.52 7.99
CA MET A 86 -16.81 19.76 6.80
C MET A 86 -15.39 20.18 7.14
N ASP A 87 -15.20 21.07 8.12
CA ASP A 87 -13.86 21.51 8.57
C ASP A 87 -13.02 20.35 9.11
N ARG A 88 -13.66 19.42 9.81
CA ARG A 88 -13.00 18.22 10.32
C ARG A 88 -12.68 17.26 9.19
N PHE A 89 -13.59 17.08 8.24
CA PHE A 89 -13.39 16.25 7.06
C PHE A 89 -12.24 16.76 6.20
N GLU A 90 -12.15 18.08 5.96
CA GLU A 90 -11.02 18.69 5.26
C GLU A 90 -9.69 18.48 6.00
N LYS A 91 -9.69 18.56 7.34
CA LYS A 91 -8.51 18.26 8.15
C LYS A 91 -8.12 16.78 8.01
N LEU A 92 -9.09 15.86 7.97
CA LEU A 92 -8.85 14.44 7.77
C LEU A 92 -8.30 14.14 6.37
N LEU A 93 -8.77 14.85 5.33
CA LEU A 93 -8.22 14.75 3.97
C LEU A 93 -6.79 15.29 3.86
N LYS A 94 -6.44 16.31 4.67
CA LYS A 94 -5.11 16.92 4.72
C LYS A 94 -4.12 16.15 5.61
N ILE A 95 -4.58 15.25 6.46
CA ILE A 95 -3.73 14.40 7.30
C ILE A 95 -3.30 13.19 6.48
N GLU A 96 -2.12 13.26 5.91
CA GLU A 96 -1.43 12.07 5.43
C GLU A 96 -1.08 11.18 6.64
N PRO A 97 -1.68 9.99 6.78
CA PRO A 97 -1.47 9.12 7.95
C PRO A 97 -0.05 8.55 8.01
N TYR A 98 0.76 8.85 7.03
CA TYR A 98 2.14 8.40 6.90
C TYR A 98 2.99 9.43 6.15
N ARG A 99 4.32 9.36 6.36
CA ARG A 99 5.26 10.22 5.67
C ARG A 99 5.31 9.87 4.19
N THR A 100 5.17 10.88 3.34
CA THR A 100 5.21 10.76 1.87
C THR A 100 6.58 11.06 1.30
N GLU A 101 7.37 11.88 2.00
CA GLU A 101 8.67 12.30 1.55
C GLU A 101 9.81 11.47 2.13
N PRO A 102 10.84 11.15 1.32
CA PRO A 102 12.06 10.51 1.78
C PRO A 102 12.86 11.43 2.70
N HIS A 103 13.69 10.86 3.55
CA HIS A 103 14.60 11.65 4.37
C HIS A 103 15.78 12.16 3.53
N ARG A 104 15.99 13.46 3.48
CA ARG A 104 17.09 14.10 2.71
C ARG A 104 18.49 13.58 3.10
N TRP A 105 18.66 13.18 4.36
CA TRP A 105 19.94 12.68 4.87
C TRP A 105 20.31 11.27 4.36
N GLN A 106 19.38 10.50 3.80
CA GLN A 106 19.60 9.09 3.42
C GLN A 106 20.75 8.90 2.41
N THR A 107 20.96 9.88 1.55
CA THR A 107 22.04 9.86 0.55
C THR A 107 23.30 10.61 0.99
N SER A 108 23.35 11.19 2.18
CA SER A 108 24.50 11.92 2.70
C SER A 108 25.71 11.01 2.99
N ALA A 109 26.90 11.60 3.05
CA ALA A 109 28.14 10.89 3.31
C ALA A 109 28.14 10.25 4.71
N TRP A 110 27.70 11.01 5.73
CA TRP A 110 27.66 10.50 7.11
C TRP A 110 26.72 9.29 7.25
N ALA A 111 25.53 9.34 6.63
CA ALA A 111 24.58 8.23 6.69
C ALA A 111 25.12 6.96 6.03
N ARG A 112 25.90 7.11 4.95
CA ARG A 112 26.60 5.98 4.30
C ARG A 112 27.67 5.39 5.22
N ILE A 113 28.44 6.23 5.90
CA ILE A 113 29.47 5.78 6.86
C ILE A 113 28.83 5.02 8.00
N VAL A 114 27.79 5.58 8.61
CA VAL A 114 27.05 4.92 9.72
C VAL A 114 26.45 3.59 9.28
N ARG A 115 25.82 3.53 8.10
CA ARG A 115 25.32 2.26 7.55
C ARG A 115 26.43 1.24 7.31
N ARG A 116 27.52 1.66 6.71
CA ARG A 116 28.66 0.77 6.44
C ARG A 116 29.25 0.20 7.71
N ALA A 117 29.41 1.01 8.74
CA ALA A 117 29.93 0.58 10.04
C ALA A 117 28.92 -0.27 10.83
N GLY A 118 27.65 0.11 10.84
CA GLY A 118 26.61 -0.58 11.60
C GLY A 118 26.05 -1.84 10.95
N ARG A 119 26.16 -1.97 9.64
CA ARG A 119 25.60 -3.09 8.88
C ARG A 119 26.04 -4.47 9.38
N PRO A 120 27.33 -4.76 9.66
CA PRO A 120 27.76 -6.06 10.17
C PRO A 120 27.04 -6.46 11.45
N PHE A 121 26.73 -5.48 12.31
CA PHE A 121 26.10 -5.70 13.62
C PHE A 121 24.57 -5.78 13.54
N VAL A 122 23.95 -4.98 12.67
CA VAL A 122 22.48 -4.84 12.60
C VAL A 122 21.87 -5.78 11.55
N ILE A 123 22.47 -5.87 10.36
CA ILE A 123 21.90 -6.65 9.25
C ILE A 123 22.58 -8.01 9.15
N ASP A 124 23.91 -8.04 8.95
CA ASP A 124 24.60 -9.26 8.58
C ASP A 124 24.64 -10.26 9.75
N ARG A 125 24.79 -9.77 11.02
CA ARG A 125 24.66 -10.62 12.21
C ARG A 125 23.27 -11.24 12.32
N TYR A 126 22.23 -10.46 12.01
CA TYR A 126 20.84 -10.91 12.08
C TYR A 126 20.55 -11.93 10.98
N VAL A 127 21.01 -11.70 9.76
CA VAL A 127 20.91 -12.66 8.64
C VAL A 127 21.67 -13.94 9.00
N LYS A 128 22.93 -13.86 9.45
CA LYS A 128 23.74 -15.03 9.86
C LYS A 128 23.11 -15.82 11.01
N ARG A 129 22.36 -15.17 11.89
CA ARG A 129 21.69 -15.85 13.01
C ARG A 129 20.53 -16.73 12.57
N TYR A 130 19.75 -16.26 11.60
CA TYR A 130 18.50 -16.91 11.22
C TYR A 130 18.53 -17.61 9.85
N CYS A 131 19.44 -17.22 8.99
CA CYS A 131 19.64 -17.91 7.70
C CYS A 131 20.85 -18.88 7.86
N ARG A 132 20.58 -20.14 8.18
CA ARG A 132 21.64 -21.13 8.44
C ARG A 132 21.31 -22.48 7.85
N PRO A 133 22.09 -22.98 6.84
CA PRO A 133 23.16 -22.27 6.13
C PRO A 133 22.62 -21.13 5.26
N PHE A 134 23.47 -20.15 4.94
CA PHE A 134 23.18 -19.06 4.01
C PHE A 134 24.12 -19.16 2.80
N ASN A 135 23.60 -19.61 1.69
CA ASN A 135 24.34 -19.81 0.44
C ASN A 135 24.01 -18.69 -0.56
N VAL A 136 25.03 -18.08 -1.14
CA VAL A 136 24.87 -17.01 -2.14
C VAL A 136 25.66 -17.36 -3.37
N GLY A 137 24.93 -17.55 -4.48
CA GLY A 137 25.49 -17.75 -5.83
C GLY A 137 25.32 -16.50 -6.70
N GLY A 138 26.11 -16.39 -7.76
CA GLY A 138 26.00 -15.35 -8.78
C GLY A 138 26.64 -14.01 -8.42
N ARG A 139 27.43 -13.91 -7.35
CA ARG A 139 28.15 -12.65 -7.01
C ARG A 139 29.16 -12.24 -8.08
N GLU A 140 29.72 -13.19 -8.79
CA GLU A 140 30.63 -13.01 -9.93
C GLU A 140 29.99 -12.21 -11.05
N GLN A 141 28.69 -12.30 -11.27
CA GLN A 141 27.92 -11.53 -12.25
C GLN A 141 28.02 -10.02 -12.03
N LEU A 142 28.35 -9.62 -10.82
CA LEU A 142 28.45 -8.23 -10.43
C LEU A 142 29.91 -7.75 -10.23
N ARG A 143 30.93 -8.59 -10.56
CA ARG A 143 32.34 -8.25 -10.29
C ARG A 143 32.73 -6.91 -10.89
N ASP A 144 32.38 -6.70 -12.14
CA ASP A 144 32.76 -5.51 -12.91
C ASP A 144 31.64 -4.47 -13.01
N PHE A 145 30.49 -4.77 -12.43
CA PHE A 145 29.38 -3.85 -12.44
C PHE A 145 29.70 -2.54 -11.69
N ARG A 146 29.44 -1.42 -12.32
CA ARG A 146 29.60 -0.06 -11.78
C ARG A 146 28.35 0.77 -12.10
N GLY A 147 28.07 1.77 -11.26
CA GLY A 147 26.93 2.65 -11.46
C GLY A 147 25.70 2.25 -10.66
N GLY A 148 24.56 2.87 -11.00
CA GLY A 148 23.25 2.59 -10.41
C GLY A 148 22.53 1.48 -11.15
N ALA A 149 21.67 0.75 -10.44
CA ALA A 149 20.81 -0.29 -11.00
C ALA A 149 19.49 -0.36 -10.24
N ILE A 150 18.48 -0.94 -10.87
CA ILE A 150 17.31 -1.39 -10.15
C ILE A 150 17.57 -2.85 -9.75
N VAL A 151 17.56 -3.13 -8.46
CA VAL A 151 17.64 -4.49 -7.93
C VAL A 151 16.22 -4.97 -7.71
N ILE A 152 15.86 -6.09 -8.31
CA ILE A 152 14.57 -6.74 -8.07
C ILE A 152 14.76 -8.01 -7.27
N ALA A 153 13.83 -8.27 -6.35
CA ALA A 153 13.81 -9.51 -5.59
C ALA A 153 12.38 -10.06 -5.50
N ASN A 154 12.24 -11.38 -5.34
CA ASN A 154 10.96 -11.99 -4.98
C ASN A 154 10.58 -11.61 -3.54
N HIS A 155 9.28 -11.56 -3.24
CA HIS A 155 8.80 -11.12 -1.95
C HIS A 155 8.00 -12.22 -1.24
N SER A 156 8.59 -12.83 -0.23
CA SER A 156 8.01 -13.96 0.50
C SER A 156 7.90 -13.73 2.01
N SER A 157 8.77 -12.87 2.57
CA SER A 157 8.91 -12.70 4.01
C SER A 157 9.24 -11.25 4.39
N HIS A 158 9.08 -10.89 5.65
CA HIS A 158 9.63 -9.65 6.20
C HIS A 158 11.17 -9.64 6.26
N PHE A 159 11.77 -10.83 6.12
CA PHE A 159 13.23 -11.02 6.10
C PHE A 159 13.87 -10.77 4.72
N ASP A 160 13.09 -10.57 3.66
CA ASP A 160 13.60 -10.45 2.30
C ASP A 160 14.58 -9.27 2.16
N THR A 161 14.25 -8.11 2.74
CA THR A 161 15.08 -6.90 2.60
C THR A 161 16.49 -7.05 3.20
N PRO A 162 16.67 -7.45 4.47
CA PRO A 162 18.00 -7.65 5.02
C PRO A 162 18.79 -8.73 4.26
N VAL A 163 18.14 -9.80 3.80
CA VAL A 163 18.79 -10.86 3.04
C VAL A 163 19.20 -10.38 1.66
N ALA A 164 18.32 -9.72 0.90
CA ALA A 164 18.65 -9.16 -0.41
C ALA A 164 19.82 -8.16 -0.33
N LEU A 165 19.84 -7.30 0.70
CA LEU A 165 20.96 -6.38 0.93
C LEU A 165 22.25 -7.12 1.28
N SER A 166 22.21 -8.21 2.07
CA SER A 166 23.39 -9.02 2.43
C SER A 166 23.89 -9.89 1.28
N THR A 167 23.03 -10.19 0.31
CA THR A 167 23.37 -10.91 -0.91
C THR A 167 24.26 -10.06 -1.83
N LEU A 168 23.97 -8.76 -1.93
CA LEU A 168 24.69 -7.83 -2.79
C LEU A 168 26.13 -7.55 -2.30
N PRO A 169 27.10 -7.34 -3.21
CA PRO A 169 28.42 -6.80 -2.85
C PRO A 169 28.28 -5.46 -2.12
N SER A 170 29.14 -5.21 -1.11
CA SER A 170 29.08 -4.03 -0.23
C SER A 170 29.09 -2.71 -1.00
N ARG A 171 29.82 -2.64 -2.13
CA ARG A 171 29.87 -1.43 -2.96
C ARG A 171 28.51 -1.05 -3.56
N ILE A 172 27.68 -2.04 -3.89
CA ILE A 172 26.32 -1.84 -4.43
C ILE A 172 25.36 -1.59 -3.28
N SER A 173 25.33 -2.48 -2.29
CA SER A 173 24.34 -2.39 -1.20
C SER A 173 24.47 -1.13 -0.33
N ASN A 174 25.69 -0.56 -0.17
CA ASN A 174 25.88 0.71 0.53
C ASN A 174 25.34 1.92 -0.23
N ARG A 175 25.06 1.76 -1.52
CA ARG A 175 24.43 2.77 -2.39
C ARG A 175 23.04 2.32 -2.87
N THR A 176 22.41 1.40 -2.18
CA THR A 176 21.07 0.93 -2.49
C THR A 176 20.06 1.51 -1.51
N LEU A 177 18.99 2.12 -2.04
CA LEU A 177 17.80 2.48 -1.28
C LEU A 177 16.72 1.42 -1.53
N VAL A 178 15.86 1.21 -0.54
CA VAL A 178 14.80 0.19 -0.60
C VAL A 178 13.44 0.87 -0.70
N ALA A 179 12.69 0.54 -1.73
CA ALA A 179 11.33 1.00 -1.90
C ALA A 179 10.41 0.30 -0.88
N ALA A 180 9.81 1.05 0.03
CA ALA A 180 8.95 0.53 1.08
C ALA A 180 7.57 1.17 1.04
N ALA A 181 6.53 0.35 1.20
CA ALA A 181 5.15 0.81 1.18
C ALA A 181 4.88 1.83 2.31
N ALA A 182 4.50 3.05 1.93
CA ALA A 182 4.36 4.18 2.85
C ALA A 182 3.32 3.90 3.94
N ASP A 183 2.18 3.32 3.58
CA ASP A 183 1.08 2.94 4.48
C ASP A 183 1.51 1.95 5.57
N LYS A 184 2.52 1.11 5.32
CA LYS A 184 2.97 0.07 6.25
C LYS A 184 4.17 0.48 7.10
N PHE A 185 5.12 1.20 6.51
CA PHE A 185 6.41 1.48 7.13
C PHE A 185 6.55 2.90 7.66
N TYR A 186 5.79 3.86 7.15
CA TYR A 186 5.98 5.28 7.41
C TYR A 186 4.84 5.95 8.20
N ALA A 187 4.03 5.18 8.92
CA ALA A 187 3.01 5.75 9.81
C ALA A 187 3.64 6.77 10.77
N VAL A 188 3.07 7.98 10.82
CA VAL A 188 3.62 9.17 11.51
C VAL A 188 4.00 8.91 12.98
N ARG A 189 3.31 8.00 13.66
CA ARG A 189 3.54 7.69 15.08
C ARG A 189 4.58 6.59 15.34
N ARG A 190 5.22 6.00 14.33
CA ARG A 190 6.20 4.94 14.51
C ARG A 190 7.62 5.48 14.69
N LYS A 191 8.08 5.65 15.92
CA LYS A 191 9.49 5.98 16.27
C LYS A 191 10.51 5.02 15.63
N ARG A 192 10.13 3.76 15.37
CA ARG A 192 10.99 2.74 14.73
C ARG A 192 11.27 2.99 13.24
N THR A 193 10.49 3.85 12.56
CA THR A 193 10.65 4.15 11.12
C THR A 193 12.03 4.74 10.82
N TRP A 194 12.56 5.57 11.72
CA TRP A 194 13.90 6.16 11.56
C TRP A 194 15.01 5.10 11.49
N TRP A 195 14.95 4.04 12.33
CA TRP A 195 15.90 2.94 12.32
C TRP A 195 15.84 2.15 11.00
N TYR A 196 14.65 1.85 10.50
CA TYR A 196 14.49 1.21 9.19
C TYR A 196 15.02 2.10 8.07
N SER A 197 14.75 3.40 8.10
CA SER A 197 15.29 4.35 7.13
C SER A 197 16.80 4.49 7.23
N LEU A 198 17.40 4.34 8.42
CA LEU A 198 18.85 4.43 8.58
C LEU A 198 19.56 3.15 8.08
N PHE A 199 19.20 1.98 8.61
CA PHE A 199 19.95 0.75 8.35
C PHE A 199 19.51 0.01 7.08
N MET A 200 18.22 -0.05 6.78
CA MET A 200 17.70 -0.63 5.55
C MET A 200 17.65 0.37 4.40
N ASN A 201 17.92 1.65 4.67
CA ASN A 201 17.88 2.74 3.71
C ASN A 201 16.55 2.81 2.95
N THR A 202 15.43 2.64 3.65
CA THR A 202 14.10 2.61 3.03
C THR A 202 13.60 4.01 2.71
N PHE A 203 12.88 4.16 1.59
CA PHE A 203 12.14 5.38 1.26
C PHE A 203 10.67 5.05 0.96
N PRO A 204 9.74 5.99 1.21
CA PRO A 204 8.31 5.75 1.03
C PRO A 204 7.90 5.66 -0.43
N VAL A 205 7.09 4.65 -0.77
CA VAL A 205 6.43 4.51 -2.07
C VAL A 205 4.93 4.31 -1.84
N HIS A 206 4.12 5.07 -2.57
CA HIS A 206 2.67 4.97 -2.53
C HIS A 206 2.15 3.94 -3.52
N ARG A 207 1.11 3.22 -3.15
CA ARG A 207 0.43 2.31 -4.05
C ARG A 207 -0.61 3.08 -4.85
N GLY A 208 -0.46 3.10 -6.18
CA GLY A 208 -1.41 3.76 -7.09
C GLY A 208 -1.17 5.24 -7.36
N GLY A 209 -0.04 5.82 -6.95
CA GLY A 209 0.22 7.26 -7.03
C GLY A 209 0.74 7.82 -8.36
N GLY A 210 0.62 7.09 -9.46
CA GLY A 210 0.95 7.61 -10.80
C GLY A 210 2.43 7.95 -11.02
N THR A 211 2.71 8.72 -12.07
CA THR A 211 4.07 9.04 -12.54
C THR A 211 4.89 9.94 -11.61
N LYS A 212 4.24 10.81 -10.83
CA LYS A 212 4.93 11.70 -9.87
C LYS A 212 5.79 10.94 -8.85
N GLN A 213 5.42 9.72 -8.52
CA GLN A 213 6.18 8.89 -7.57
C GLN A 213 7.49 8.35 -8.14
N LEU A 214 7.66 8.39 -9.46
CA LEU A 214 8.89 7.95 -10.11
C LEU A 214 9.99 9.02 -10.08
N GLU A 215 9.67 10.29 -9.83
CA GLU A 215 10.64 11.39 -9.86
C GLU A 215 11.81 11.17 -8.89
N TYR A 216 11.51 10.84 -7.64
CA TYR A 216 12.55 10.61 -6.64
C TYR A 216 13.42 9.38 -6.96
N PRO A 217 12.86 8.19 -7.23
CA PRO A 217 13.63 7.03 -7.68
C PRO A 217 14.49 7.33 -8.92
N LEU A 218 13.94 7.98 -9.93
CA LEU A 218 14.68 8.36 -11.14
C LEU A 218 15.85 9.31 -10.83
N SER A 219 15.64 10.27 -9.94
CA SER A 219 16.70 11.17 -9.50
C SER A 219 17.85 10.43 -8.80
N LEU A 220 17.54 9.39 -8.03
CA LEU A 220 18.54 8.54 -7.39
C LEU A 220 19.34 7.72 -8.40
N LEU A 221 18.65 7.07 -9.34
CA LEU A 221 19.29 6.27 -10.40
C LEU A 221 20.24 7.12 -11.25
N LYS A 222 19.82 8.32 -11.67
CA LYS A 222 20.67 9.29 -12.40
C LYS A 222 21.91 9.71 -11.60
N ARG A 223 21.85 9.71 -10.28
CA ARG A 223 22.99 10.00 -9.37
C ARG A 223 23.85 8.76 -9.07
N GLY A 224 23.63 7.64 -9.76
CA GLY A 224 24.37 6.40 -9.60
C GLY A 224 24.04 5.63 -8.31
N TRP A 225 22.87 5.86 -7.71
CA TRP A 225 22.32 5.05 -6.63
C TRP A 225 21.55 3.87 -7.21
N SER A 226 21.48 2.79 -6.45
CA SER A 226 20.63 1.64 -6.80
C SER A 226 19.35 1.65 -5.98
N ILE A 227 18.30 1.00 -6.50
CA ILE A 227 17.01 0.88 -5.83
C ILE A 227 16.65 -0.60 -5.75
N LEU A 228 16.39 -1.09 -4.53
CA LEU A 228 15.81 -2.41 -4.32
C LEU A 228 14.28 -2.29 -4.28
N ILE A 229 13.61 -3.04 -5.12
CA ILE A 229 12.16 -3.07 -5.23
C ILE A 229 11.64 -4.49 -5.43
N TYR A 230 10.44 -4.76 -4.94
CA TYR A 230 9.73 -6.01 -5.10
C TYR A 230 8.65 -5.83 -6.19
N PRO A 231 8.89 -6.30 -7.43
CA PRO A 231 8.01 -6.00 -8.57
C PRO A 231 6.63 -6.63 -8.47
N GLU A 232 6.48 -7.66 -7.63
CA GLU A 232 5.21 -8.32 -7.32
C GLU A 232 4.21 -7.39 -6.62
N GLY A 233 4.69 -6.33 -5.95
CA GLY A 233 3.88 -5.36 -5.22
C GLY A 233 3.24 -5.88 -3.93
N GLY A 234 3.50 -7.12 -3.56
CA GLY A 234 3.03 -7.77 -2.34
C GLY A 234 3.74 -9.08 -2.08
N ARG A 235 3.61 -9.62 -0.86
CA ARG A 235 4.21 -10.91 -0.51
C ARG A 235 3.47 -12.07 -1.15
N SER A 236 4.21 -12.95 -1.80
CA SER A 236 3.70 -14.19 -2.37
C SER A 236 3.08 -15.10 -1.28
N LYS A 237 1.92 -15.67 -1.57
CA LYS A 237 1.27 -16.65 -0.70
C LYS A 237 1.83 -18.06 -0.91
N SER A 238 2.20 -18.39 -2.15
CA SER A 238 2.74 -19.71 -2.54
C SER A 238 4.25 -19.80 -2.39
N GLY A 239 4.98 -18.68 -2.30
CA GLY A 239 6.44 -18.63 -2.37
C GLY A 239 6.98 -18.60 -3.81
N GLN A 240 6.12 -18.77 -4.80
CA GLN A 240 6.49 -18.68 -6.22
C GLN A 240 6.56 -17.23 -6.68
N VAL A 241 7.34 -16.98 -7.73
CA VAL A 241 7.41 -15.67 -8.41
C VAL A 241 6.04 -15.33 -8.98
N GLN A 242 5.50 -14.18 -8.59
CA GLN A 242 4.22 -13.69 -9.06
C GLN A 242 4.40 -12.75 -10.26
N LYS A 243 3.30 -12.42 -10.93
CA LYS A 243 3.29 -11.48 -12.04
C LYS A 243 3.85 -10.12 -11.61
N PHE A 244 4.72 -9.54 -12.43
CA PHE A 244 5.35 -8.26 -12.15
C PHE A 244 4.46 -7.09 -12.55
N LYS A 245 4.56 -6.02 -11.76
CA LYS A 245 3.99 -4.72 -12.09
C LYS A 245 4.95 -3.94 -13.01
N HIS A 246 4.40 -3.17 -13.92
CA HIS A 246 5.15 -2.41 -14.93
C HIS A 246 6.07 -1.30 -14.38
N GLY A 247 5.89 -0.87 -13.13
CA GLY A 247 6.63 0.25 -12.55
C GLY A 247 8.15 0.11 -12.59
N VAL A 248 8.67 -1.10 -12.42
CA VAL A 248 10.13 -1.38 -12.52
C VAL A 248 10.62 -1.18 -13.94
N THR A 249 9.90 -1.72 -14.91
CA THR A 249 10.24 -1.61 -16.34
C THR A 249 10.25 -0.15 -16.77
N ILE A 250 9.21 0.61 -16.41
CA ILE A 250 9.11 2.04 -16.71
C ILE A 250 10.32 2.80 -16.14
N MET A 251 10.68 2.56 -14.88
CA MET A 251 11.83 3.20 -14.25
C MET A 251 13.15 2.82 -14.93
N ALA A 252 13.35 1.54 -15.27
CA ALA A 252 14.58 1.07 -15.90
C ALA A 252 14.77 1.70 -17.29
N MET A 253 13.70 1.73 -18.11
CA MET A 253 13.71 2.35 -19.44
C MET A 253 13.97 3.85 -19.37
N GLN A 254 13.28 4.57 -18.46
CA GLN A 254 13.45 6.02 -18.31
C GLN A 254 14.80 6.44 -17.74
N ALA A 255 15.35 5.65 -16.81
CA ALA A 255 16.66 5.93 -16.23
C ALA A 255 17.82 5.38 -17.06
N LYS A 256 17.56 4.53 -18.05
CA LYS A 256 18.55 3.78 -18.85
C LYS A 256 19.57 3.06 -17.95
N VAL A 257 19.06 2.30 -16.98
CA VAL A 257 19.86 1.52 -16.04
C VAL A 257 19.49 0.04 -16.09
N PRO A 258 20.44 -0.86 -15.91
CA PRO A 258 20.14 -2.29 -15.89
C PRO A 258 19.38 -2.69 -14.65
N VAL A 259 18.69 -3.84 -14.76
CA VAL A 259 17.95 -4.47 -13.67
C VAL A 259 18.68 -5.71 -13.22
N ILE A 260 18.98 -5.81 -11.92
CA ILE A 260 19.68 -6.95 -11.30
C ILE A 260 18.65 -7.83 -10.60
N PRO A 261 18.35 -9.03 -11.10
CA PRO A 261 17.42 -9.93 -10.42
C PRO A 261 18.13 -10.72 -9.31
N ILE A 262 17.45 -10.83 -8.15
CA ILE A 262 17.87 -11.67 -7.01
C ILE A 262 16.71 -12.57 -6.62
N TYR A 263 16.92 -13.86 -6.67
CA TYR A 263 15.95 -14.82 -6.15
C TYR A 263 16.40 -15.36 -4.81
N VAL A 264 15.51 -15.34 -3.83
CA VAL A 264 15.78 -15.82 -2.46
C VAL A 264 14.77 -16.91 -2.11
N GLU A 265 15.29 -18.03 -1.65
CA GLU A 265 14.54 -19.23 -1.25
C GLU A 265 14.76 -19.54 0.22
N GLY A 266 13.75 -20.14 0.90
CA GLY A 266 13.83 -20.56 2.29
C GLY A 266 13.36 -19.51 3.32
N LEU A 267 13.10 -18.25 2.94
CA LEU A 267 12.73 -17.20 3.90
C LEU A 267 11.34 -17.37 4.53
N ARG A 268 10.47 -18.14 3.92
CA ARG A 268 9.17 -18.49 4.54
C ARG A 268 9.36 -19.35 5.78
N ASP A 269 10.38 -20.20 5.79
CA ASP A 269 10.70 -21.07 6.94
C ASP A 269 11.38 -20.27 8.06
N VAL A 270 12.15 -19.23 7.71
CA VAL A 270 12.74 -18.31 8.67
C VAL A 270 11.66 -17.47 9.37
N MET A 271 10.72 -16.91 8.61
CA MET A 271 9.68 -16.04 9.17
C MET A 271 8.37 -16.16 8.37
N PRO A 272 7.54 -17.16 8.69
CA PRO A 272 6.23 -17.34 8.08
C PRO A 272 5.32 -16.13 8.24
N LYS A 273 4.35 -15.99 7.34
CA LYS A 273 3.33 -14.93 7.45
C LYS A 273 2.55 -15.07 8.76
N GLY A 274 2.46 -13.99 9.54
CA GLY A 274 1.75 -13.97 10.83
C GLY A 274 2.65 -14.20 12.05
N GLN A 275 3.84 -14.75 11.89
CA GLN A 275 4.81 -14.86 12.99
C GLN A 275 5.56 -13.54 13.23
N ARG A 276 5.88 -13.28 14.50
CA ARG A 276 6.62 -12.08 14.92
C ARG A 276 8.09 -12.35 15.22
N THR A 277 8.45 -13.61 15.46
CA THR A 277 9.81 -14.03 15.81
C THR A 277 10.37 -14.94 14.72
N PRO A 278 11.55 -14.65 14.17
CA PRO A 278 12.19 -15.51 13.19
C PRO A 278 12.79 -16.74 13.87
N ARG A 279 12.87 -17.84 13.14
CA ARG A 279 13.55 -19.09 13.52
C ARG A 279 14.66 -19.42 12.52
N PRO A 280 15.75 -20.09 12.94
CA PRO A 280 16.79 -20.49 12.02
C PRO A 280 16.28 -21.49 10.98
N ALA A 281 16.59 -21.22 9.71
CA ALA A 281 16.32 -22.14 8.60
C ALA A 281 17.34 -21.95 7.46
N PRO A 282 17.53 -22.95 6.60
CA PRO A 282 18.37 -22.83 5.41
C PRO A 282 17.81 -21.78 4.44
N VAL A 283 18.72 -20.94 3.90
CA VAL A 283 18.36 -19.91 2.91
C VAL A 283 19.38 -19.93 1.80
N SER A 284 18.91 -19.88 0.57
CA SER A 284 19.74 -19.68 -0.61
C SER A 284 19.33 -18.41 -1.34
N ALA A 285 20.32 -17.70 -1.89
CA ALA A 285 20.12 -16.52 -2.71
C ALA A 285 20.92 -16.67 -4.02
N ARG A 286 20.31 -16.31 -5.12
CA ARG A 286 20.93 -16.36 -6.45
C ARG A 286 20.82 -14.99 -7.11
N ILE A 287 21.96 -14.46 -7.57
CA ILE A 287 22.04 -13.20 -8.31
C ILE A 287 22.14 -13.54 -9.78
N GLY A 288 21.28 -12.95 -10.60
CA GLY A 288 21.37 -13.04 -12.06
C GLY A 288 22.27 -11.96 -12.65
N ALA A 289 22.63 -12.15 -13.92
CA ALA A 289 23.28 -11.12 -14.70
C ALA A 289 22.40 -9.86 -14.77
N PRO A 290 23.01 -8.65 -14.80
CA PRO A 290 22.28 -7.43 -15.04
C PRO A 290 21.56 -7.49 -16.40
N VAL A 291 20.27 -7.24 -16.40
CA VAL A 291 19.41 -7.24 -17.59
C VAL A 291 19.27 -5.81 -18.09
N SER A 292 19.75 -5.52 -19.32
CA SER A 292 19.45 -4.26 -20.00
C SER A 292 18.08 -4.30 -20.66
N LEU A 293 17.41 -3.18 -20.69
CA LEU A 293 16.19 -2.96 -21.46
C LEU A 293 16.44 -2.08 -22.70
N ASP A 294 17.70 -1.91 -23.07
CA ASP A 294 18.05 -1.18 -24.30
C ASP A 294 17.53 -1.94 -25.51
N GLY A 295 16.84 -1.25 -26.40
CA GLY A 295 16.21 -1.86 -27.58
C GLY A 295 14.87 -2.55 -27.33
N VAL A 296 14.37 -2.56 -26.10
CA VAL A 296 13.02 -3.04 -25.79
C VAL A 296 11.99 -1.97 -26.16
N GLU A 297 11.04 -2.30 -27.04
CA GLU A 297 10.11 -1.33 -27.61
C GLU A 297 8.90 -1.06 -26.71
N SER A 298 8.50 -2.03 -25.88
CA SER A 298 7.30 -1.89 -25.07
C SER A 298 7.50 -2.25 -23.60
N VAL A 299 6.72 -1.60 -22.74
CA VAL A 299 6.72 -1.87 -21.29
C VAL A 299 6.26 -3.30 -20.97
N PRO A 300 5.22 -3.88 -21.62
CA PRO A 300 4.86 -5.28 -21.41
C PRO A 300 5.99 -6.26 -21.74
N GLU A 301 6.67 -6.05 -22.86
CA GLU A 301 7.81 -6.86 -23.29
C GLU A 301 8.96 -6.82 -22.28
N GLY A 302 9.37 -5.61 -21.87
CA GLY A 302 10.41 -5.44 -20.85
C GLY A 302 10.01 -6.07 -19.51
N THR A 303 8.73 -5.99 -19.14
CA THR A 303 8.24 -6.65 -17.91
C THR A 303 8.32 -8.17 -18.02
N ALA A 304 7.95 -8.73 -19.17
CA ALA A 304 8.06 -10.17 -19.41
C ALA A 304 9.52 -10.66 -19.40
N LEU A 305 10.43 -9.86 -19.96
CA LEU A 305 11.88 -10.14 -19.92
C LEU A 305 12.40 -10.22 -18.49
N LEU A 306 12.06 -9.23 -17.65
CA LEU A 306 12.47 -9.19 -16.24
C LEU A 306 11.83 -10.32 -15.42
N GLU A 307 10.56 -10.62 -15.66
CA GLU A 307 9.87 -11.74 -15.02
C GLU A 307 10.53 -13.08 -15.38
N ASN A 308 10.84 -13.29 -16.66
CA ASN A 308 11.50 -14.51 -17.12
C ASN A 308 12.92 -14.64 -16.56
N ALA A 309 13.67 -13.55 -16.44
CA ALA A 309 14.98 -13.56 -15.77
C ALA A 309 14.86 -14.01 -14.30
N MET A 310 13.84 -13.55 -13.58
CA MET A 310 13.59 -13.97 -12.21
C MET A 310 13.13 -15.44 -12.13
N ARG A 311 12.26 -15.87 -13.05
CA ARG A 311 11.78 -17.26 -13.12
C ARG A 311 12.90 -18.25 -13.42
N ALA A 312 13.83 -17.87 -14.30
CA ALA A 312 15.03 -18.67 -14.58
C ALA A 312 15.89 -18.88 -13.32
N LEU A 313 16.10 -17.85 -12.50
CA LEU A 313 16.79 -17.98 -11.21
C LEU A 313 16.04 -18.87 -10.22
N ALA A 314 14.71 -18.89 -10.30
CA ALA A 314 13.86 -19.74 -9.48
C ALA A 314 13.79 -21.19 -9.98
N GLY A 315 14.37 -21.51 -11.14
CA GLY A 315 14.21 -22.82 -11.79
C GLY A 315 12.79 -23.06 -12.33
N MET A 316 12.05 -21.99 -12.61
CA MET A 316 10.67 -22.04 -13.10
C MET A 316 10.64 -21.88 -14.63
N PRO A 317 9.68 -22.51 -15.33
CA PRO A 317 9.51 -22.30 -16.76
C PRO A 317 9.23 -20.84 -17.09
N PRO A 318 9.65 -20.33 -18.26
CA PRO A 318 9.38 -18.97 -18.66
C PRO A 318 7.87 -18.73 -18.75
N HIS A 319 7.47 -17.50 -18.42
CA HIS A 319 6.10 -17.07 -18.67
C HIS A 319 5.94 -16.87 -20.19
N ARG A 320 5.07 -17.63 -20.84
CA ARG A 320 4.69 -17.35 -22.23
C ARG A 320 4.00 -15.97 -22.24
N ALA A 321 4.60 -15.00 -22.93
CA ALA A 321 3.89 -13.76 -23.25
C ALA A 321 2.61 -14.17 -23.98
N ALA A 322 1.46 -13.68 -23.50
CA ALA A 322 0.24 -13.79 -24.27
C ALA A 322 0.52 -13.15 -25.64
N ALA A 323 0.30 -13.89 -26.72
CA ALA A 323 0.34 -13.33 -28.06
C ALA A 323 -0.53 -12.05 -28.04
N PRO A 324 -0.12 -10.98 -28.74
CA PRO A 324 -0.97 -9.80 -28.88
C PRO A 324 -2.34 -10.27 -29.37
N ALA A 325 -3.39 -9.90 -28.65
CA ALA A 325 -4.75 -10.18 -29.07
C ALA A 325 -4.88 -9.70 -30.53
N ALA A 326 -5.12 -10.65 -31.44
CA ALA A 326 -5.40 -10.32 -32.83
C ALA A 326 -6.51 -9.27 -32.82
N ALA A 327 -6.25 -8.12 -33.41
CA ALA A 327 -7.27 -7.11 -33.63
C ALA A 327 -8.41 -7.76 -34.39
N ASP A 328 -9.54 -7.91 -33.74
CA ASP A 328 -10.79 -8.41 -34.31
C ASP A 328 -11.30 -7.33 -35.28
N THR A 329 -10.74 -7.34 -36.49
CA THR A 329 -11.28 -6.62 -37.64
C THR A 329 -12.34 -7.49 -38.26
N ALA A 330 -13.46 -7.69 -37.56
CA ALA A 330 -14.69 -8.11 -38.20
C ALA A 330 -15.29 -6.87 -38.88
N MET A 331 -14.88 -6.62 -40.10
CA MET A 331 -15.64 -5.84 -41.08
C MET A 331 -16.90 -6.65 -41.45
N GLU A 332 -18.05 -6.26 -40.93
CA GLU A 332 -19.34 -6.69 -41.47
C GLU A 332 -19.45 -6.22 -42.93
N PRO A 333 -19.82 -7.09 -43.89
CA PRO A 333 -20.13 -6.65 -45.22
C PRO A 333 -21.51 -6.01 -45.21
N ALA A 334 -21.56 -4.75 -45.68
CA ALA A 334 -22.78 -4.05 -45.98
C ALA A 334 -23.58 -4.85 -47.03
N GLY A 335 -24.65 -5.48 -46.58
CA GLY A 335 -25.65 -6.09 -47.43
C GLY A 335 -26.44 -5.00 -48.14
N GLY A 336 -26.23 -4.87 -49.45
CA GLY A 336 -27.04 -4.07 -50.32
C GLY A 336 -28.47 -4.63 -50.44
N GLY A 337 -29.43 -3.74 -50.36
CA GLY A 337 -30.82 -4.05 -50.57
C GLY A 337 -31.19 -4.15 -52.03
N SER A 338 -32.21 -4.80 -52.30
CA SER A 338 -33.14 -4.59 -53.38
C SER A 338 -34.58 -4.68 -52.87
#